data_867fc3200b9983cf5bc9dcc09c7a4e6e
#
_entry.id   867fc3200b9983cf5bc9dcc09c7a4e6e
#
_cell.length_a   1.000
_cell.length_b   1.000
_cell.length_c   1.000
_cell.angle_alpha   90.00
_cell.angle_beta   90.00
_cell.angle_gamma   90.00
#
_symmetry.space_group_name_H-M   'P 1'
#
loop_
_entity.id
_entity.type
_entity.pdbx_description
1 polymer ?
#
loop_
_entity_poly.entity_id
_entity_poly.type
_entity_poly.pdbx_seq_one_letter_code
_entity_poly.pdbx_strand_id
1 'polypeptide(L)'
;TNRGSCITSLLVPYNINFPIITSWRTYKEGDSEIQHMHLAKKLPNLIQSYGYDYEILDQDSLNETIKSIDNSNKEKRICILRKNTFTKVELKKGYQLDLSSYLPRSQYLELLNKLYKDDDILFIGTTGNTAREMYSYMPNTNNFYMAGNMGGALSLGLGAAKGGNK
;
A
#
# COMPACT_ATOMS: atom_id res chain seq x y z
N THR A 1 -6.48 4.93 0.15
CA THR A 1 -6.98 6.18 0.78
C THR A 1 -6.81 7.37 -0.15
N ASN A 2 -5.67 7.57 -0.80
CA ASN A 2 -5.47 8.71 -1.71
C ASN A 2 -6.33 8.62 -2.99
N ARG A 3 -6.81 7.46 -3.36
CA ARG A 3 -7.68 7.27 -4.54
C ARG A 3 -9.09 7.83 -4.36
N GLY A 4 -9.61 7.87 -3.16
CA GLY A 4 -10.92 8.45 -2.86
C GLY A 4 -11.01 9.93 -3.25
N SER A 5 -9.96 10.71 -2.98
CA SER A 5 -9.90 12.12 -3.37
C SER A 5 -9.98 12.29 -4.89
N CYS A 6 -9.25 11.48 -5.67
CA CYS A 6 -9.35 11.55 -7.14
C CYS A 6 -10.76 11.22 -7.64
N ILE A 7 -11.44 10.24 -7.04
CA ILE A 7 -12.81 9.89 -7.42
C ILE A 7 -13.74 11.07 -7.14
N THR A 8 -13.73 11.59 -5.93
CA THR A 8 -14.68 12.64 -5.50
C THR A 8 -14.41 14.01 -6.08
N SER A 9 -13.12 14.35 -6.34
CA SER A 9 -12.75 15.69 -6.79
C SER A 9 -12.50 15.80 -8.29
N LEU A 10 -12.36 14.66 -9.00
CA LEU A 10 -12.08 14.65 -10.43
C LEU A 10 -13.07 13.80 -11.22
N LEU A 11 -13.14 12.49 -10.91
CA LEU A 11 -13.93 11.58 -11.77
C LEU A 11 -15.42 11.86 -11.72
N VAL A 12 -15.97 12.04 -10.52
CA VAL A 12 -17.42 12.26 -10.34
C VAL A 12 -17.84 13.63 -10.87
N PRO A 13 -17.20 14.77 -10.51
CA PRO A 13 -17.59 16.09 -10.97
C PRO A 13 -17.48 16.27 -12.48
N TYR A 14 -16.47 15.69 -13.10
CA TYR A 14 -16.23 15.79 -14.55
C TYR A 14 -16.83 14.65 -15.37
N ASN A 15 -17.58 13.75 -14.74
CA ASN A 15 -18.18 12.57 -15.35
C ASN A 15 -17.19 11.73 -16.18
N ILE A 16 -15.98 11.56 -15.64
CA ILE A 16 -14.93 10.78 -16.30
C ILE A 16 -15.09 9.31 -15.90
N ASN A 17 -15.33 8.45 -16.89
CA ASN A 17 -15.48 7.01 -16.70
C ASN A 17 -14.27 6.29 -17.29
N PHE A 18 -13.67 5.40 -16.52
CA PHE A 18 -12.66 4.44 -16.97
C PHE A 18 -12.66 3.22 -16.03
N PRO A 19 -12.14 2.07 -16.47
CA PRO A 19 -12.13 0.88 -15.62
C PRO A 19 -11.22 1.07 -14.42
N ILE A 20 -11.79 0.90 -13.23
CA ILE A 20 -11.05 0.91 -11.98
C ILE A 20 -11.00 -0.51 -11.45
N ILE A 21 -9.78 -1.05 -11.32
CA ILE A 21 -9.56 -2.35 -10.71
C ILE A 21 -8.83 -2.14 -9.39
N THR A 22 -9.34 -2.70 -8.30
CA THR A 22 -8.72 -2.61 -6.98
C THR A 22 -8.61 -3.97 -6.32
N SER A 23 -7.56 -4.18 -5.53
CA SER A 23 -7.41 -5.40 -4.75
C SER A 23 -8.14 -5.29 -3.42
N TRP A 24 -8.82 -6.38 -3.03
CA TRP A 24 -9.44 -6.51 -1.72
C TRP A 24 -8.49 -7.18 -0.74
N ARG A 25 -7.67 -6.36 -0.10
CA ARG A 25 -6.74 -6.84 0.92
C ARG A 25 -7.46 -7.12 2.23
N THR A 26 -7.04 -8.15 2.92
CA THR A 26 -7.52 -8.50 4.28
C THR A 26 -9.04 -8.72 4.36
N TYR A 27 -9.65 -9.21 3.27
CA TYR A 27 -11.09 -9.49 3.25
C TYR A 27 -11.45 -10.79 4.00
N LYS A 28 -10.49 -11.68 4.20
CA LYS A 28 -10.60 -12.90 4.99
C LYS A 28 -9.89 -12.75 6.33
N GLU A 29 -10.43 -13.38 7.33
CA GLU A 29 -9.80 -13.55 8.64
C GLU A 29 -8.47 -14.31 8.48
N GLY A 30 -7.44 -13.89 9.22
CA GLY A 30 -6.09 -14.49 9.14
C GLY A 30 -5.19 -13.95 8.04
N ASP A 31 -5.59 -12.94 7.27
CA ASP A 31 -4.68 -12.27 6.34
C ASP A 31 -3.68 -11.40 7.11
N SER A 32 -2.43 -11.37 6.64
CA SER A 32 -1.27 -10.85 7.38
C SER A 32 -1.21 -9.32 7.53
N GLU A 33 -2.05 -8.57 6.83
CA GLU A 33 -1.97 -7.11 6.80
C GLU A 33 -3.06 -6.43 7.64
N ILE A 34 -2.93 -6.52 8.96
CA ILE A 34 -3.91 -6.02 9.95
C ILE A 34 -4.31 -4.56 9.71
N GLN A 35 -3.38 -3.71 9.26
CA GLN A 35 -3.62 -2.29 8.97
C GLN A 35 -4.69 -2.06 7.88
N HIS A 36 -5.02 -3.06 7.08
CA HIS A 36 -6.05 -2.98 6.06
C HIS A 36 -7.40 -3.56 6.51
N MET A 37 -7.48 -4.23 7.65
CA MET A 37 -8.66 -4.95 8.11
C MET A 37 -9.90 -4.06 8.24
N HIS A 38 -9.74 -2.88 8.83
CA HIS A 38 -10.87 -1.96 9.00
C HIS A 38 -11.44 -1.51 7.66
N LEU A 39 -10.57 -1.14 6.70
CA LEU A 39 -10.99 -0.72 5.38
C LEU A 39 -11.56 -1.89 4.58
N ALA A 40 -11.01 -3.09 4.71
CA ALA A 40 -11.50 -4.28 4.00
C ALA A 40 -12.97 -4.57 4.29
N LYS A 41 -13.38 -4.47 5.56
CA LYS A 41 -14.78 -4.67 5.99
C LYS A 41 -15.73 -3.58 5.46
N LYS A 42 -15.20 -2.41 5.11
CA LYS A 42 -15.97 -1.24 4.67
C LYS A 42 -15.85 -0.97 3.16
N LEU A 43 -14.98 -1.70 2.45
CA LEU A 43 -14.67 -1.39 1.05
C LEU A 43 -15.88 -1.32 0.13
N PRO A 44 -16.84 -2.29 0.15
CA PRO A 44 -18.03 -2.19 -0.68
C PRO A 44 -18.86 -0.93 -0.39
N ASN A 45 -19.13 -0.67 0.87
CA ASN A 45 -19.91 0.51 1.28
C ASN A 45 -19.21 1.82 0.93
N LEU A 46 -17.87 1.85 1.02
CA LEU A 46 -17.08 3.02 0.63
C LEU A 46 -17.19 3.28 -0.87
N ILE A 47 -17.14 2.25 -1.70
CA ILE A 47 -17.31 2.37 -3.15
C ILE A 47 -18.70 2.95 -3.47
N GLN A 48 -19.72 2.40 -2.86
CA GLN A 48 -21.09 2.88 -3.04
C GLN A 48 -21.28 4.34 -2.57
N SER A 49 -20.60 4.73 -1.49
CA SER A 49 -20.64 6.12 -1.01
C SER A 49 -20.03 7.13 -2.00
N TYR A 50 -19.18 6.69 -2.92
CA TYR A 50 -18.65 7.50 -4.01
C TYR A 50 -19.58 7.54 -5.24
N GLY A 51 -20.74 6.89 -5.18
CA GLY A 51 -21.65 6.79 -6.30
C GLY A 51 -21.22 5.79 -7.39
N TYR A 52 -20.39 4.81 -6.99
CA TYR A 52 -19.95 3.71 -7.85
C TYR A 52 -20.60 2.40 -7.42
N ASP A 53 -20.94 1.57 -8.37
CA ASP A 53 -21.22 0.16 -8.14
C ASP A 53 -19.92 -0.63 -8.09
N TYR A 54 -19.97 -1.85 -7.57
CA TYR A 54 -18.80 -2.73 -7.56
C TYR A 54 -19.16 -4.12 -8.06
N GLU A 55 -18.16 -4.80 -8.59
CA GLU A 55 -18.22 -6.22 -8.93
C GLU A 55 -16.97 -6.94 -8.43
N ILE A 56 -17.17 -8.14 -7.89
CA ILE A 56 -16.06 -8.98 -7.43
C ILE A 56 -15.65 -9.87 -8.59
N LEU A 57 -14.42 -9.70 -9.07
CA LEU A 57 -13.89 -10.52 -10.14
C LEU A 57 -13.53 -11.91 -9.58
N ASP A 58 -14.01 -12.95 -10.27
CA ASP A 58 -13.79 -14.33 -9.92
C ASP A 58 -12.96 -15.06 -10.99
N GLN A 59 -12.14 -16.01 -10.56
CA GLN A 59 -11.31 -16.81 -11.44
C GLN A 59 -12.14 -17.80 -12.27
N ASP A 60 -13.28 -18.26 -11.72
CA ASP A 60 -14.11 -19.29 -12.34
C ASP A 60 -15.03 -18.73 -13.45
N SER A 61 -15.13 -17.40 -13.57
CA SER A 61 -15.97 -16.72 -14.55
C SER A 61 -15.20 -15.71 -15.41
N LEU A 62 -14.13 -16.14 -16.06
CA LEU A 62 -13.24 -15.26 -16.83
C LEU A 62 -13.99 -14.43 -17.89
N ASN A 63 -14.93 -15.02 -18.62
CA ASN A 63 -15.69 -14.32 -19.65
C ASN A 63 -16.62 -13.24 -19.06
N GLU A 64 -17.22 -13.49 -17.90
CA GLU A 64 -18.02 -12.52 -17.18
C GLU A 64 -17.15 -11.42 -16.61
N THR A 65 -15.98 -11.77 -16.07
CA THR A 65 -14.96 -10.83 -15.61
C THR A 65 -14.52 -9.86 -16.72
N ILE A 66 -14.26 -10.35 -17.94
CA ILE A 66 -13.88 -9.51 -19.09
C ILE A 66 -15.04 -8.58 -19.46
N LYS A 67 -16.25 -9.09 -19.54
CA LYS A 67 -17.46 -8.27 -19.81
C LYS A 67 -17.67 -7.20 -18.75
N SER A 68 -17.42 -7.51 -17.49
CA SER A 68 -17.50 -6.56 -16.39
C SER A 68 -16.48 -5.44 -16.50
N ILE A 69 -15.24 -5.75 -16.87
CA ILE A 69 -14.19 -4.76 -17.10
C ILE A 69 -14.59 -3.85 -18.30
N ASP A 70 -15.09 -4.42 -19.37
CA ASP A 70 -15.55 -3.66 -20.53
C ASP A 70 -16.74 -2.75 -20.18
N ASN A 71 -17.69 -3.25 -19.40
CA ASN A 71 -18.84 -2.46 -18.96
C ASN A 71 -18.44 -1.36 -17.96
N SER A 72 -17.39 -1.55 -17.16
CA SER A 72 -16.90 -0.54 -16.22
C SER A 72 -16.39 0.74 -16.90
N ASN A 73 -16.10 0.69 -18.21
CA ASN A 73 -15.82 1.88 -19.02
C ASN A 73 -17.07 2.75 -19.27
N LYS A 74 -18.25 2.16 -19.22
CA LYS A 74 -19.54 2.83 -19.55
C LYS A 74 -20.33 3.17 -18.29
N GLU A 75 -20.09 2.43 -17.22
CA GLU A 75 -20.79 2.52 -15.95
C GLU A 75 -19.81 2.95 -14.84
N LYS A 76 -20.31 3.67 -13.85
CA LYS A 76 -19.55 4.00 -12.65
C LYS A 76 -19.36 2.74 -11.78
N ARG A 77 -18.48 1.85 -12.21
CA ARG A 77 -18.25 0.53 -11.58
C ARG A 77 -16.78 0.31 -11.24
N ILE A 78 -16.53 -0.24 -10.08
CA ILE A 78 -15.20 -0.63 -9.61
C ILE A 78 -15.12 -2.15 -9.53
N CYS A 79 -14.14 -2.74 -10.22
CA CYS A 79 -13.85 -4.16 -10.16
C CYS A 79 -12.95 -4.48 -8.97
N ILE A 80 -13.38 -5.40 -8.12
CA ILE A 80 -12.66 -5.79 -6.92
C ILE A 80 -12.00 -7.16 -7.13
N LEU A 81 -10.68 -7.23 -6.95
CA LEU A 81 -9.90 -8.46 -7.01
C LEU A 81 -9.71 -9.06 -5.62
N ARG A 82 -10.07 -10.30 -5.44
CA ARG A 82 -9.68 -11.10 -4.28
C ARG A 82 -8.22 -11.54 -4.39
N LYS A 83 -7.62 -11.88 -3.25
CA LYS A 83 -6.30 -12.51 -3.23
C LYS A 83 -6.34 -13.83 -3.99
N ASN A 84 -5.33 -14.08 -4.83
CA ASN A 84 -5.20 -15.27 -5.68
C ASN A 84 -6.23 -15.36 -6.83
N THR A 85 -6.89 -14.29 -7.22
CA THR A 85 -7.73 -14.28 -8.43
C THR A 85 -6.91 -14.50 -9.71
N PHE A 86 -5.65 -14.03 -9.74
CA PHE A 86 -4.76 -14.26 -10.87
C PHE A 86 -3.56 -15.12 -10.47
N THR A 87 -3.12 -15.96 -11.38
CA THR A 87 -1.90 -16.73 -11.25
C THR A 87 -0.67 -15.86 -11.52
N LYS A 88 0.48 -16.26 -10.96
CA LYS A 88 1.76 -15.64 -11.29
C LYS A 88 2.06 -15.84 -12.77
N VAL A 89 2.43 -14.78 -13.46
CA VAL A 89 2.92 -14.82 -14.83
C VAL A 89 4.41 -14.54 -14.81
N GLU A 90 5.19 -15.37 -15.50
CA GLU A 90 6.63 -15.11 -15.68
C GLU A 90 6.83 -13.87 -16.55
N LEU A 91 7.72 -12.99 -16.13
CA LEU A 91 8.07 -11.81 -16.92
C LEU A 91 8.84 -12.24 -18.17
N LYS A 92 8.36 -11.86 -19.35
CA LYS A 92 9.05 -12.12 -20.62
C LYS A 92 10.40 -11.37 -20.73
N LYS A 93 10.58 -10.28 -20.01
CA LYS A 93 11.83 -9.54 -19.87
C LYS A 93 12.02 -9.19 -18.41
N GLY A 94 13.06 -9.72 -17.78
CA GLY A 94 13.52 -9.24 -16.48
C GLY A 94 14.46 -8.05 -16.68
N TYR A 95 14.19 -6.92 -16.04
CA TYR A 95 15.20 -5.91 -15.84
C TYR A 95 16.08 -6.39 -14.68
N GLN A 96 17.24 -6.90 -14.99
CA GLN A 96 18.28 -7.12 -13.98
C GLN A 96 19.20 -5.91 -13.99
N LEU A 97 19.05 -5.09 -12.96
CA LEU A 97 20.07 -4.09 -12.63
C LEU A 97 21.21 -4.84 -11.94
N ASP A 98 22.44 -4.65 -12.40
CA ASP A 98 23.60 -5.11 -11.65
C ASP A 98 23.76 -4.24 -10.40
N LEU A 99 23.39 -4.81 -9.27
CA LEU A 99 23.48 -4.17 -7.95
C LEU A 99 24.64 -4.73 -7.13
N SER A 100 25.55 -5.49 -7.73
CA SER A 100 26.65 -6.17 -7.03
C SER A 100 27.62 -5.21 -6.32
N SER A 101 27.72 -3.98 -6.81
CA SER A 101 28.53 -2.92 -6.19
C SER A 101 27.87 -2.17 -5.03
N TYR A 102 26.59 -2.46 -4.75
CA TYR A 102 25.84 -1.80 -3.68
C TYR A 102 25.62 -2.73 -2.51
N LEU A 103 25.76 -2.18 -1.31
CA LEU A 103 25.40 -2.90 -0.09
C LEU A 103 23.87 -3.04 0.02
N PRO A 104 23.35 -4.18 0.51
CA PRO A 104 21.95 -4.31 0.81
C PRO A 104 21.54 -3.33 1.92
N ARG A 105 20.27 -2.87 1.88
CA ARG A 105 19.75 -1.91 2.86
C ARG A 105 19.90 -2.39 4.32
N SER A 106 19.78 -3.68 4.57
CA SER A 106 19.98 -4.27 5.89
C SER A 106 21.36 -3.94 6.49
N GLN A 107 22.43 -3.98 5.68
CA GLN A 107 23.78 -3.64 6.13
C GLN A 107 23.92 -2.14 6.45
N TYR A 108 23.25 -1.25 5.72
CA TYR A 108 23.20 0.16 6.10
C TYR A 108 22.47 0.38 7.44
N LEU A 109 21.39 -0.36 7.68
CA LEU A 109 20.66 -0.28 8.95
C LEU A 109 21.49 -0.82 10.11
N GLU A 110 22.21 -1.91 9.92
CA GLU A 110 23.16 -2.42 10.93
C GLU A 110 24.27 -1.43 11.22
N LEU A 111 24.80 -0.77 10.19
CA LEU A 111 25.83 0.27 10.37
C LEU A 111 25.28 1.47 11.15
N LEU A 112 24.10 1.96 10.81
CA LEU A 112 23.44 3.03 11.54
C LEU A 112 23.20 2.64 13.00
N ASN A 113 22.76 1.41 13.25
CA ASN A 113 22.56 0.91 14.60
C ASN A 113 23.86 0.88 15.41
N LYS A 114 24.99 0.48 14.79
CA LYS A 114 26.30 0.50 15.45
C LYS A 114 26.80 1.91 15.76
N LEU A 115 26.59 2.85 14.85
CA LEU A 115 27.05 4.22 14.98
C LEU A 115 26.29 5.02 16.06
N TYR A 116 25.00 4.75 16.21
CA TYR A 116 24.09 5.56 17.01
C TYR A 116 23.39 4.78 18.14
N LYS A 117 23.88 3.60 18.51
CA LYS A 117 23.23 2.73 19.50
C LYS A 117 23.12 3.35 20.90
N ASP A 118 24.05 4.22 21.24
CA ASP A 118 24.17 4.87 22.56
C ASP A 118 23.62 6.31 22.54
N ASP A 119 23.11 6.77 21.40
CA ASP A 119 22.58 8.11 21.24
C ASP A 119 21.06 8.14 21.41
N ASP A 120 20.54 9.21 21.98
CA ASP A 120 19.09 9.46 22.07
C ASP A 120 18.52 9.97 20.74
N ILE A 121 18.45 9.08 19.77
CA ILE A 121 17.98 9.36 18.41
C ILE A 121 16.69 8.61 18.12
N LEU A 122 15.70 9.32 17.60
CA LEU A 122 14.48 8.75 17.03
C LEU A 122 14.68 8.44 15.54
N PHE A 123 14.69 7.17 15.19
CA PHE A 123 14.65 6.74 13.79
C PHE A 123 13.23 6.49 13.33
N ILE A 124 12.85 7.06 12.18
CA ILE A 124 11.51 6.92 11.61
C ILE A 124 11.61 6.17 10.29
N GLY A 125 11.21 4.89 10.30
CA GLY A 125 11.17 4.05 9.10
C GLY A 125 9.95 4.34 8.24
N THR A 126 10.17 4.48 6.92
CA THR A 126 9.06 4.56 5.97
C THR A 126 8.28 3.25 5.90
N THR A 127 7.00 3.30 5.52
CA THR A 127 6.18 2.09 5.38
C THR A 127 6.79 1.06 4.40
N GLY A 128 6.53 -0.21 4.63
CA GLY A 128 6.96 -1.32 3.79
C GLY A 128 8.24 -2.01 4.26
N ASN A 129 9.09 -2.43 3.33
CA ASN A 129 10.28 -3.24 3.66
C ASN A 129 11.31 -2.49 4.50
N THR A 130 11.43 -1.17 4.35
CA THR A 130 12.36 -0.38 5.17
C THR A 130 12.02 -0.47 6.65
N ALA A 131 10.76 -0.28 7.02
CA ALA A 131 10.34 -0.41 8.43
C ALA A 131 10.51 -1.84 8.96
N ARG A 132 10.24 -2.86 8.13
CA ARG A 132 10.43 -4.28 8.52
C ARG A 132 11.88 -4.63 8.75
N GLU A 133 12.77 -4.22 7.84
CA GLU A 133 14.20 -4.44 7.99
C GLU A 133 14.77 -3.63 9.17
N MET A 134 14.34 -2.38 9.35
CA MET A 134 14.73 -1.58 10.52
C MET A 134 14.33 -2.26 11.83
N TYR A 135 13.14 -2.85 11.90
CA TYR A 135 12.72 -3.64 13.06
C TYR A 135 13.64 -4.85 13.32
N SER A 136 14.12 -5.51 12.26
CA SER A 136 14.95 -6.72 12.38
C SER A 136 16.43 -6.43 12.63
N TYR A 137 16.99 -5.41 11.99
CA TYR A 137 18.43 -5.14 11.99
C TYR A 137 18.86 -3.94 12.85
N MET A 138 17.88 -3.20 13.36
CA MET A 138 18.11 -1.99 14.12
C MET A 138 17.13 -1.92 15.30
N PRO A 139 17.13 -2.93 16.20
CA PRO A 139 16.19 -2.98 17.30
C PRO A 139 16.52 -1.88 18.32
N ASN A 140 15.67 -0.86 18.40
CA ASN A 140 15.75 0.20 19.38
C ASN A 140 14.33 0.59 19.84
N THR A 141 14.18 0.89 21.12
CA THR A 141 12.90 1.32 21.69
C THR A 141 12.42 2.67 21.17
N ASN A 142 13.34 3.52 20.73
CA ASN A 142 13.04 4.84 20.18
C ASN A 142 12.68 4.82 18.68
N ASN A 143 12.65 3.66 18.04
CA ASN A 143 12.31 3.56 16.63
C ASN A 143 10.80 3.68 16.40
N PHE A 144 10.42 4.45 15.39
CA PHE A 144 9.05 4.52 14.91
C PHE A 144 8.92 3.86 13.54
N TYR A 145 7.99 2.93 13.43
CA TYR A 145 7.73 2.15 12.21
C TYR A 145 6.45 2.62 11.56
N MET A 146 6.55 3.41 10.48
CA MET A 146 5.37 3.91 9.78
C MET A 146 4.57 2.77 9.16
N ALA A 147 3.28 2.70 9.46
CA ALA A 147 2.36 1.76 8.87
C ALA A 147 1.21 2.48 8.16
N GLY A 148 0.95 2.12 6.90
CA GLY A 148 -0.22 2.58 6.16
C GLY A 148 -0.20 4.02 5.63
N ASN A 149 0.72 4.87 6.08
CA ASN A 149 0.86 6.24 5.60
C ASN A 149 2.11 6.40 4.74
N MET A 150 1.98 6.18 3.45
CA MET A 150 3.07 6.37 2.49
C MET A 150 3.39 7.86 2.34
N GLY A 151 4.67 8.22 2.51
CA GLY A 151 5.15 9.60 2.44
C GLY A 151 5.03 10.40 3.75
N GLY A 152 4.38 9.88 4.79
CA GLY A 152 4.19 10.59 6.06
C GLY A 152 5.41 10.61 7.00
N ALA A 153 6.42 9.78 6.76
CA ALA A 153 7.59 9.66 7.66
C ALA A 153 8.35 10.98 7.82
N LEU A 154 8.57 11.71 6.73
CA LEU A 154 9.28 12.99 6.76
C LEU A 154 8.51 14.05 7.58
N SER A 155 7.20 14.15 7.37
CA SER A 155 6.36 15.10 8.11
C SER A 155 6.30 14.78 9.59
N LEU A 156 6.25 13.48 9.94
CA LEU A 156 6.31 13.03 11.32
C LEU A 156 7.66 13.40 11.95
N GLY A 157 8.77 13.15 11.24
CA GLY A 157 10.12 13.50 11.69
C GLY A 157 10.29 14.98 11.94
N LEU A 158 9.77 15.82 11.03
CA LEU A 158 9.77 17.27 11.20
C LEU A 158 8.97 17.71 12.42
N GLY A 159 7.80 17.10 12.64
CA GLY A 159 6.97 17.37 13.82
C GLY A 159 7.66 16.98 15.12
N ALA A 160 8.27 15.79 15.16
CA ALA A 160 9.05 15.31 16.31
C ALA A 160 10.26 16.21 16.61
N ALA A 161 11.04 16.58 15.59
CA ALA A 161 12.19 17.47 15.73
C ALA A 161 11.81 18.87 16.25
N LYS A 162 10.66 19.40 15.85
CA LYS A 162 10.16 20.69 16.35
C LYS A 162 9.59 20.59 17.75
N GLY A 163 8.96 19.47 18.10
CA GLY A 163 8.35 19.27 19.43
C GLY A 163 9.32 18.76 20.49
N GLY A 164 10.41 18.13 20.10
CA GLY A 164 11.40 17.51 20.97
C GLY A 164 12.55 18.42 21.41
N ASN A 165 12.57 19.67 21.01
CA ASN A 165 13.59 20.62 21.46
C ASN A 165 13.36 21.01 22.92
N LYS A 166 13.75 20.13 23.81
CA LYS A 166 14.12 20.46 25.20
C LYS A 166 15.48 19.88 25.50
#